data_882869b542b52e040cb1646c577add71
#
_entry.id   882869b542b52e040cb1646c577add71
#
_cell.length_a   1.000
_cell.length_b   1.000
_cell.length_c   1.000
_cell.angle_alpha   90.00
_cell.angle_beta   90.00
_cell.angle_gamma   90.00
#
_symmetry.space_group_name_H-M   'P 1'
#
loop_
_entity.id
_entity.type
_entity.pdbx_description
1 polymer ?
#
loop_
_entity_poly.entity_id
_entity_poly.type
_entity_poly.pdbx_seq_one_letter_code
_entity_poly.pdbx_strand_id
1 'polypeptide(L)'
;MGMAAEADLTFLSFGNQRLLFGAAAFFIHKTKRNGDNNMKEFWNVIQMVFTAVGGWLGYFLGGNDGLLIALVVFAVADYITGVMCAVSDRKLNSQVGFKGICRKVLIFLLVGIAHILDVQVIGTGSVLRTAVIFFYLSNEGVSILENAGHLGLPIPEKLKAVLEQLHDRAENEKEDE
;
A
#
# COMPACT_ATOMS: atom_id res chain seq x y z
N MET A 1 72.46 -27.91 -24.31
CA MET A 1 71.40 -28.71 -23.66
C MET A 1 70.54 -27.90 -22.70
N GLY A 2 70.43 -26.55 -22.87
CA GLY A 2 69.74 -25.65 -21.95
C GLY A 2 68.52 -24.92 -22.57
N MET A 3 68.36 -24.85 -23.88
CA MET A 3 67.29 -24.07 -24.52
C MET A 3 65.97 -24.82 -24.67
N ALA A 4 65.91 -26.14 -24.61
CA ALA A 4 64.67 -26.90 -24.71
C ALA A 4 63.86 -26.97 -23.42
N ALA A 5 64.52 -26.86 -22.26
CA ALA A 5 63.86 -26.92 -20.94
C ALA A 5 63.16 -25.62 -20.52
N GLU A 6 63.61 -24.45 -20.99
CA GLU A 6 62.95 -23.17 -20.70
C GLU A 6 61.70 -22.95 -21.55
N ALA A 7 61.64 -23.45 -22.76
CA ALA A 7 60.48 -23.37 -23.62
C ALA A 7 59.30 -24.22 -23.13
N ASP A 8 59.59 -25.34 -22.47
CA ASP A 8 58.54 -26.26 -21.93
C ASP A 8 57.92 -25.69 -20.67
N LEU A 9 58.71 -25.01 -19.81
CA LEU A 9 58.19 -24.36 -18.57
C LEU A 9 57.34 -23.14 -18.85
N THR A 10 57.66 -22.37 -19.90
CA THR A 10 56.82 -21.22 -20.33
C THR A 10 55.52 -21.66 -20.97
N PHE A 11 55.52 -22.75 -21.74
CA PHE A 11 54.31 -23.29 -22.36
C PHE A 11 53.36 -23.91 -21.32
N LEU A 12 53.86 -24.58 -20.31
CA LEU A 12 53.05 -25.09 -19.17
C LEU A 12 52.50 -23.95 -18.30
N SER A 13 53.24 -22.87 -18.12
CA SER A 13 52.79 -21.67 -17.37
C SER A 13 51.65 -20.98 -18.10
N PHE A 14 51.69 -20.79 -19.43
CA PHE A 14 50.62 -20.17 -20.19
C PHE A 14 49.38 -21.05 -20.30
N GLY A 15 49.51 -22.38 -20.38
CA GLY A 15 48.39 -23.32 -20.37
C GLY A 15 47.62 -23.30 -19.04
N ASN A 16 48.34 -23.26 -17.92
CA ASN A 16 47.75 -23.21 -16.59
C ASN A 16 47.02 -21.86 -16.29
N GLN A 17 47.54 -20.75 -16.77
CA GLN A 17 46.86 -19.46 -16.64
C GLN A 17 45.53 -19.41 -17.39
N ARG A 18 45.47 -19.94 -18.63
CA ARG A 18 44.21 -19.98 -19.40
C ARG A 18 43.15 -20.85 -18.74
N LEU A 19 43.53 -21.96 -18.13
CA LEU A 19 42.62 -22.83 -17.38
C LEU A 19 42.09 -22.13 -16.10
N LEU A 20 42.97 -21.43 -15.38
CA LEU A 20 42.58 -20.68 -14.19
C LEU A 20 41.63 -19.49 -14.52
N PHE A 21 41.91 -18.73 -15.58
CA PHE A 21 41.01 -17.68 -16.04
C PHE A 21 39.68 -18.22 -16.54
N GLY A 22 39.66 -19.35 -17.27
CA GLY A 22 38.44 -20.03 -17.69
C GLY A 22 37.60 -20.54 -16.52
N ALA A 23 38.23 -21.15 -15.51
CA ALA A 23 37.58 -21.59 -14.30
C ALA A 23 37.02 -20.41 -13.48
N ALA A 24 37.76 -19.33 -13.30
CA ALA A 24 37.33 -18.14 -12.61
C ALA A 24 36.14 -17.48 -13.33
N ALA A 25 36.20 -17.34 -14.67
CA ALA A 25 35.09 -16.80 -15.44
C ALA A 25 33.83 -17.67 -15.37
N PHE A 26 33.98 -19.00 -15.37
CA PHE A 26 32.87 -19.94 -15.19
C PHE A 26 32.23 -19.82 -13.79
N PHE A 27 33.06 -19.71 -12.73
CA PHE A 27 32.57 -19.51 -11.36
C PHE A 27 31.84 -18.18 -11.22
N ILE A 28 32.39 -17.08 -11.74
CA ILE A 28 31.75 -15.76 -11.71
C ILE A 28 30.41 -15.79 -12.46
N HIS A 29 30.39 -16.40 -13.63
CA HIS A 29 29.15 -16.53 -14.41
C HIS A 29 28.10 -17.41 -13.71
N LYS A 30 28.52 -18.51 -13.09
CA LYS A 30 27.65 -19.41 -12.31
C LYS A 30 27.12 -18.72 -11.05
N THR A 31 27.96 -17.96 -10.34
CA THR A 31 27.54 -17.20 -9.15
C THR A 31 26.55 -16.10 -9.52
N LYS A 32 26.80 -15.37 -10.61
CA LYS A 32 25.89 -14.33 -11.11
C LYS A 32 24.54 -14.91 -11.51
N ARG A 33 24.51 -16.07 -12.22
CA ARG A 33 23.28 -16.73 -12.63
C ARG A 33 22.45 -17.25 -11.45
N ASN A 34 23.09 -17.72 -10.38
CA ASN A 34 22.41 -18.14 -9.16
C ASN A 34 21.84 -16.93 -8.38
N GLY A 35 22.56 -15.82 -8.35
CA GLY A 35 22.07 -14.57 -7.73
C GLY A 35 20.84 -14.01 -8.44
N ASP A 36 20.84 -14.00 -9.77
CA ASP A 36 19.71 -13.53 -10.57
C ASP A 36 18.46 -14.43 -10.41
N ASN A 37 18.64 -15.75 -10.27
CA ASN A 37 17.54 -16.67 -10.03
C ASN A 37 16.95 -16.48 -8.62
N ASN A 38 17.77 -16.35 -7.59
CA ASN A 38 17.31 -16.11 -6.22
C ASN A 38 16.54 -14.79 -6.12
N MET A 39 16.97 -13.75 -6.84
CA MET A 39 16.26 -12.47 -6.86
C MET A 39 14.90 -12.58 -7.57
N LYS A 40 14.80 -13.32 -8.66
CA LYS A 40 13.54 -13.59 -9.36
C LYS A 40 12.58 -14.41 -8.50
N GLU A 41 13.07 -15.45 -7.83
CA GLU A 41 12.26 -16.26 -6.90
C GLU A 41 11.75 -15.42 -5.74
N PHE A 42 12.58 -14.55 -5.16
CA PHE A 42 12.20 -13.60 -4.11
C PHE A 42 11.08 -12.65 -4.59
N TRP A 43 11.23 -12.06 -5.78
CA TRP A 43 10.20 -11.22 -6.37
C TRP A 43 8.89 -11.97 -6.64
N ASN A 44 8.95 -13.20 -7.12
CA ASN A 44 7.78 -14.03 -7.36
C ASN A 44 7.04 -14.34 -6.05
N VAL A 45 7.77 -14.66 -4.97
CA VAL A 45 7.16 -14.89 -3.64
C VAL A 45 6.50 -13.60 -3.12
N ILE A 46 7.16 -12.45 -3.23
CA ILE A 46 6.58 -11.17 -2.84
C ILE A 46 5.29 -10.91 -3.62
N GLN A 47 5.30 -11.05 -4.94
CA GLN A 47 4.13 -10.85 -5.78
C GLN A 47 2.99 -11.80 -5.40
N MET A 48 3.30 -13.08 -5.13
CA MET A 48 2.31 -14.07 -4.69
C MET A 48 1.66 -13.67 -3.36
N VAL A 49 2.46 -13.25 -2.38
CA VAL A 49 1.96 -12.78 -1.08
C VAL A 49 1.07 -11.55 -1.25
N PHE A 50 1.52 -10.55 -2.00
CA PHE A 50 0.72 -9.35 -2.26
C PHE A 50 -0.59 -9.66 -2.99
N THR A 51 -0.56 -10.59 -3.96
CA THR A 51 -1.77 -11.03 -4.68
C THR A 51 -2.74 -11.76 -3.76
N ALA A 52 -2.24 -12.66 -2.91
CA ALA A 52 -3.06 -13.39 -1.95
C ALA A 52 -3.70 -12.46 -0.92
N VAL A 53 -2.91 -11.55 -0.34
CA VAL A 53 -3.40 -10.55 0.63
C VAL A 53 -4.40 -9.60 -0.04
N GLY A 54 -4.11 -9.10 -1.24
CA GLY A 54 -5.01 -8.22 -1.99
C GLY A 54 -6.32 -8.91 -2.38
N GLY A 55 -6.26 -10.17 -2.79
CA GLY A 55 -7.44 -10.98 -3.10
C GLY A 55 -8.31 -11.24 -1.86
N TRP A 56 -7.69 -11.58 -0.73
CA TRP A 56 -8.39 -11.76 0.54
C TRP A 56 -9.04 -10.46 1.04
N LEU A 57 -8.29 -9.35 1.00
CA LEU A 57 -8.83 -8.03 1.37
C LEU A 57 -10.00 -7.62 0.44
N GLY A 58 -9.87 -7.85 -0.86
CA GLY A 58 -10.96 -7.59 -1.81
C GLY A 58 -12.23 -8.39 -1.48
N TYR A 59 -12.08 -9.67 -1.16
CA TYR A 59 -13.19 -10.52 -0.71
C TYR A 59 -13.79 -10.02 0.62
N PHE A 60 -12.94 -9.73 1.61
CA PHE A 60 -13.35 -9.22 2.93
C PHE A 60 -14.13 -7.90 2.83
N LEU A 61 -13.72 -7.01 1.95
CA LEU A 61 -14.35 -5.69 1.75
C LEU A 61 -15.60 -5.73 0.84
N GLY A 62 -15.98 -6.90 0.33
CA GLY A 62 -17.18 -7.06 -0.51
C GLY A 62 -16.98 -6.70 -1.98
N GLY A 63 -15.76 -6.82 -2.49
CA GLY A 63 -15.42 -6.55 -3.87
C GLY A 63 -14.90 -5.13 -4.10
N ASN A 64 -14.36 -4.91 -5.28
CA ASN A 64 -13.76 -3.62 -5.68
C ASN A 64 -14.77 -2.86 -6.56
N ASP A 65 -15.61 -2.06 -5.94
CA ASP A 65 -16.59 -1.20 -6.60
C ASP A 65 -16.20 0.30 -6.50
N GLY A 66 -16.97 1.14 -7.21
CA GLY A 66 -16.72 2.58 -7.24
C GLY A 66 -16.82 3.26 -5.88
N LEU A 67 -17.67 2.77 -4.98
CA LEU A 67 -17.82 3.32 -3.62
C LEU A 67 -16.60 3.03 -2.77
N LEU A 68 -16.09 1.80 -2.81
CA LEU A 68 -14.87 1.43 -2.08
C LEU A 68 -13.65 2.20 -2.61
N ILE A 69 -13.54 2.35 -3.94
CA ILE A 69 -12.47 3.15 -4.55
C ILE A 69 -12.55 4.59 -4.08
N ALA A 70 -13.74 5.20 -4.08
CA ALA A 70 -13.93 6.56 -3.57
C ALA A 70 -13.50 6.68 -2.11
N LEU A 71 -13.90 5.73 -1.25
CA LEU A 71 -13.49 5.72 0.16
C LEU A 71 -11.98 5.64 0.32
N VAL A 72 -11.29 4.77 -0.45
CA VAL A 72 -9.82 4.66 -0.43
C VAL A 72 -9.18 5.99 -0.82
N VAL A 73 -9.66 6.62 -1.91
CA VAL A 73 -9.12 7.91 -2.38
C VAL A 73 -9.31 9.00 -1.33
N PHE A 74 -10.50 9.10 -0.73
CA PHE A 74 -10.78 10.09 0.32
C PHE A 74 -9.94 9.84 1.57
N ALA A 75 -9.84 8.60 2.02
CA ALA A 75 -9.01 8.25 3.19
C ALA A 75 -7.53 8.58 2.99
N VAL A 76 -6.99 8.34 1.79
CA VAL A 76 -5.60 8.70 1.44
C VAL A 76 -5.44 10.23 1.37
N ALA A 77 -6.38 10.93 0.73
CA ALA A 77 -6.35 12.38 0.61
C ALA A 77 -6.45 13.07 1.99
N ASP A 78 -7.34 12.60 2.87
CA ASP A 78 -7.43 13.09 4.24
C ASP A 78 -6.13 12.88 5.01
N TYR A 79 -5.54 11.69 4.92
CA TYR A 79 -4.26 11.43 5.58
C TYR A 79 -3.15 12.37 5.09
N ILE A 80 -3.04 12.57 3.78
CA ILE A 80 -2.03 13.46 3.18
C ILE A 80 -2.27 14.91 3.64
N THR A 81 -3.50 15.42 3.56
CA THR A 81 -3.84 16.79 3.96
C THR A 81 -3.64 17.02 5.45
N GLY A 82 -3.99 16.03 6.29
CA GLY A 82 -3.74 16.07 7.72
C GLY A 82 -2.24 16.10 8.07
N VAL A 83 -1.41 15.34 7.36
CA VAL A 83 0.06 15.42 7.50
C VAL A 83 0.57 16.79 7.07
N MET A 84 0.05 17.37 5.98
CA MET A 84 0.43 18.71 5.53
C MET A 84 0.10 19.78 6.61
N CYS A 85 -1.06 19.71 7.24
CA CYS A 85 -1.43 20.58 8.36
C CYS A 85 -0.47 20.41 9.54
N ALA A 86 -0.16 19.16 9.93
CA ALA A 86 0.76 18.89 11.03
C ALA A 86 2.19 19.40 10.76
N VAL A 87 2.65 19.36 9.50
CA VAL A 87 3.92 19.97 9.07
C VAL A 87 3.87 21.48 9.16
N SER A 88 2.79 22.10 8.66
CA SER A 88 2.57 23.56 8.72
C SER A 88 2.60 24.08 10.15
N ASP A 89 1.95 23.36 11.06
CA ASP A 89 1.89 23.70 12.50
C ASP A 89 3.15 23.34 13.29
N ARG A 90 4.14 22.71 12.65
CA ARG A 90 5.35 22.16 13.31
C ARG A 90 5.03 21.16 14.44
N LYS A 91 3.90 20.45 14.33
CA LYS A 91 3.44 19.43 15.28
C LYS A 91 3.58 18.00 14.78
N LEU A 92 4.22 17.81 13.62
CA LEU A 92 4.41 16.48 13.05
C LEU A 92 5.28 15.64 13.98
N ASN A 93 4.73 14.50 14.41
CA ASN A 93 5.45 13.48 15.13
C ASN A 93 4.95 12.08 14.71
N SER A 94 5.71 11.02 15.03
CA SER A 94 5.36 9.65 14.66
C SER A 94 4.05 9.16 15.28
N GLN A 95 3.67 9.66 16.46
CA GLN A 95 2.41 9.29 17.10
C GLN A 95 1.20 9.84 16.33
N VAL A 96 1.27 11.09 15.84
CA VAL A 96 0.21 11.69 15.02
C VAL A 96 0.02 10.89 13.73
N GLY A 97 1.12 10.59 13.02
CA GLY A 97 1.06 9.80 11.79
C GLY A 97 0.51 8.39 12.03
N PHE A 98 1.00 7.70 13.07
CA PHE A 98 0.54 6.36 13.41
C PHE A 98 -0.94 6.31 13.78
N LYS A 99 -1.42 7.26 14.58
CA LYS A 99 -2.85 7.37 14.95
C LYS A 99 -3.73 7.56 13.70
N GLY A 100 -3.29 8.37 12.75
CA GLY A 100 -3.98 8.55 11.47
C GLY A 100 -4.11 7.24 10.69
N ILE A 101 -3.02 6.47 10.56
CA ILE A 101 -3.04 5.16 9.90
C ILE A 101 -3.97 4.18 10.62
N CYS A 102 -3.90 4.09 11.95
CA CYS A 102 -4.79 3.22 12.73
C CYS A 102 -6.26 3.53 12.49
N ARG A 103 -6.64 4.82 12.44
CA ARG A 103 -8.01 5.24 12.13
C ARG A 103 -8.45 4.72 10.75
N LYS A 104 -7.60 4.85 9.71
CA LYS A 104 -7.93 4.35 8.37
C LYS A 104 -8.08 2.82 8.34
N VAL A 105 -7.22 2.10 9.05
CA VAL A 105 -7.36 0.64 9.18
C VAL A 105 -8.69 0.28 9.83
N LEU A 106 -9.12 0.97 10.88
CA LEU A 106 -10.41 0.74 11.55
C LEU A 106 -11.59 1.01 10.62
N ILE A 107 -11.55 2.05 9.78
CA ILE A 107 -12.59 2.33 8.77
C ILE A 107 -12.78 1.12 7.86
N PHE A 108 -11.70 0.62 7.25
CA PHE A 108 -11.79 -0.54 6.36
C PHE A 108 -12.19 -1.83 7.09
N LEU A 109 -11.81 -1.98 8.34
CA LEU A 109 -12.27 -3.10 9.17
C LEU A 109 -13.79 -3.05 9.35
N LEU A 110 -14.36 -1.88 9.64
CA LEU A 110 -15.80 -1.70 9.79
C LEU A 110 -16.57 -1.93 8.48
N VAL A 111 -16.03 -1.50 7.34
CA VAL A 111 -16.60 -1.82 6.02
C VAL A 111 -16.64 -3.34 5.80
N GLY A 112 -15.56 -4.05 6.13
CA GLY A 112 -15.51 -5.51 6.02
C GLY A 112 -16.49 -6.22 6.96
N ILE A 113 -16.64 -5.76 8.21
CA ILE A 113 -17.62 -6.28 9.16
C ILE A 113 -19.04 -6.07 8.61
N ALA A 114 -19.35 -4.87 8.13
CA ALA A 114 -20.65 -4.57 7.53
C ALA A 114 -20.96 -5.47 6.32
N HIS A 115 -19.95 -5.73 5.46
CA HIS A 115 -20.09 -6.68 4.37
C HIS A 115 -20.40 -8.10 4.85
N ILE A 116 -19.69 -8.58 5.88
CA ILE A 116 -19.97 -9.91 6.46
C ILE A 116 -21.39 -9.97 7.02
N LEU A 117 -21.87 -8.94 7.71
CA LEU A 117 -23.23 -8.86 8.23
C LEU A 117 -24.26 -8.88 7.10
N ASP A 118 -24.06 -8.11 6.03
CA ASP A 118 -24.92 -8.14 4.86
C ASP A 118 -25.04 -9.55 4.26
N VAL A 119 -23.92 -10.27 4.10
CA VAL A 119 -23.89 -11.58 3.45
C VAL A 119 -24.38 -12.71 4.38
N GLN A 120 -23.96 -12.71 5.64
CA GLN A 120 -24.16 -13.84 6.55
C GLN A 120 -25.43 -13.70 7.41
N VAL A 121 -25.86 -12.49 7.71
CA VAL A 121 -26.98 -12.23 8.62
C VAL A 121 -28.22 -11.77 7.86
N ILE A 122 -28.08 -10.77 6.99
CA ILE A 122 -29.19 -10.21 6.22
C ILE A 122 -29.50 -11.09 5.00
N GLY A 123 -28.47 -11.68 4.39
CA GLY A 123 -28.60 -12.67 3.31
C GLY A 123 -28.86 -12.06 1.92
N THR A 124 -29.13 -10.75 1.80
CA THR A 124 -29.37 -10.08 0.52
C THR A 124 -28.86 -8.64 0.52
N GLY A 125 -28.20 -8.25 -0.57
CA GLY A 125 -27.78 -6.85 -0.79
C GLY A 125 -26.46 -6.47 -0.13
N SER A 126 -26.22 -5.17 -0.07
CA SER A 126 -25.02 -4.55 0.53
C SER A 126 -25.41 -3.27 1.27
N VAL A 127 -26.51 -3.30 2.00
CA VAL A 127 -27.12 -2.12 2.62
C VAL A 127 -26.24 -1.55 3.72
N LEU A 128 -25.82 -2.41 4.68
CA LEU A 128 -24.97 -1.97 5.78
C LEU A 128 -23.58 -1.53 5.27
N ARG A 129 -22.98 -2.31 4.38
CA ARG A 129 -21.70 -1.95 3.77
C ARG A 129 -21.78 -0.59 3.07
N THR A 130 -22.84 -0.37 2.30
CA THR A 130 -23.04 0.90 1.59
C THR A 130 -23.22 2.05 2.56
N ALA A 131 -24.05 1.89 3.59
CA ALA A 131 -24.26 2.90 4.63
C ALA A 131 -22.95 3.27 5.35
N VAL A 132 -22.16 2.26 5.76
CA VAL A 132 -20.85 2.47 6.40
C VAL A 132 -19.89 3.20 5.47
N ILE A 133 -19.82 2.83 4.18
CA ILE A 133 -18.97 3.54 3.21
C ILE A 133 -19.40 5.00 3.08
N PHE A 134 -20.69 5.30 2.90
CA PHE A 134 -21.16 6.68 2.78
C PHE A 134 -20.91 7.51 4.04
N PHE A 135 -21.11 6.92 5.22
CA PHE A 135 -20.79 7.58 6.48
C PHE A 135 -19.32 8.01 6.54
N TYR A 136 -18.39 7.08 6.29
CA TYR A 136 -16.97 7.42 6.32
C TYR A 136 -16.51 8.29 5.15
N LEU A 137 -17.12 8.15 3.98
CA LEU A 137 -16.83 9.01 2.83
C LEU A 137 -17.16 10.48 3.13
N SER A 138 -18.31 10.74 3.78
CA SER A 138 -18.67 12.10 4.22
C SER A 138 -17.73 12.62 5.29
N ASN A 139 -17.40 11.82 6.32
CA ASN A 139 -16.45 12.21 7.35
C ASN A 139 -15.05 12.55 6.81
N GLU A 140 -14.52 11.71 5.91
CA GLU A 140 -13.26 11.98 5.26
C GLU A 140 -13.32 13.24 4.38
N GLY A 141 -14.44 13.45 3.70
CA GLY A 141 -14.69 14.65 2.89
C GLY A 141 -14.69 15.94 3.74
N VAL A 142 -15.40 15.94 4.86
CA VAL A 142 -15.39 17.07 5.82
C VAL A 142 -13.98 17.32 6.31
N SER A 143 -13.27 16.28 6.76
CA SER A 143 -11.89 16.41 7.25
C SER A 143 -10.93 16.98 6.21
N ILE A 144 -11.04 16.56 4.92
CA ILE A 144 -10.25 17.14 3.82
C ILE A 144 -10.52 18.65 3.68
N LEU A 145 -11.79 19.07 3.76
CA LEU A 145 -12.13 20.50 3.67
C LEU A 145 -11.61 21.29 4.87
N GLU A 146 -11.73 20.76 6.07
CA GLU A 146 -11.17 21.38 7.27
C GLU A 146 -9.66 21.56 7.14
N ASN A 147 -8.95 20.51 6.69
CA ASN A 147 -7.51 20.56 6.42
C ASN A 147 -7.18 21.60 5.34
N ALA A 148 -7.95 21.65 4.26
CA ALA A 148 -7.76 22.60 3.17
C ALA A 148 -7.97 24.04 3.66
N GLY A 149 -9.01 24.30 4.46
CA GLY A 149 -9.26 25.59 5.10
C GLY A 149 -8.15 25.99 6.06
N HIS A 150 -7.65 25.05 6.86
CA HIS A 150 -6.50 25.26 7.75
C HIS A 150 -5.24 25.69 6.99
N LEU A 151 -5.02 25.14 5.79
CA LEU A 151 -3.93 25.50 4.90
C LEU A 151 -4.17 26.80 4.10
N GLY A 152 -5.29 27.50 4.35
CA GLY A 152 -5.61 28.80 3.74
C GLY A 152 -6.27 28.73 2.37
N LEU A 153 -6.75 27.56 1.93
CA LEU A 153 -7.51 27.45 0.69
C LEU A 153 -8.93 28.00 0.90
N PRO A 154 -9.48 28.82 -0.03
CA PRO A 154 -10.85 29.26 0.04
C PRO A 154 -11.79 28.09 -0.26
N ILE A 155 -12.67 27.76 0.70
CA ILE A 155 -13.64 26.68 0.54
C ILE A 155 -15.00 27.30 0.21
N PRO A 156 -15.66 26.86 -0.88
CA PRO A 156 -17.01 27.29 -1.20
C PRO A 156 -17.99 26.90 -0.08
N GLU A 157 -18.70 27.87 0.49
CA GLU A 157 -19.68 27.67 1.57
C GLU A 157 -20.72 26.57 1.23
N LYS A 158 -21.15 26.49 -0.05
CA LYS A 158 -22.09 25.46 -0.50
C LYS A 158 -21.54 24.05 -0.36
N LEU A 159 -20.25 23.86 -0.61
CA LEU A 159 -19.60 22.54 -0.49
C LEU A 159 -19.49 22.12 0.96
N LYS A 160 -19.11 23.06 1.82
CA LYS A 160 -19.07 22.85 3.27
C LYS A 160 -20.45 22.47 3.81
N ALA A 161 -21.48 23.24 3.48
CA ALA A 161 -22.84 22.97 3.94
C ALA A 161 -23.37 21.59 3.49
N VAL A 162 -23.06 21.13 2.29
CA VAL A 162 -23.48 19.81 1.80
C VAL A 162 -22.80 18.70 2.61
N LEU A 163 -21.51 18.83 2.91
CA LEU A 163 -20.78 17.80 3.65
C LEU A 163 -21.16 17.78 5.12
N GLU A 164 -21.40 18.94 5.74
CA GLU A 164 -21.94 19.06 7.09
C GLU A 164 -23.33 18.42 7.19
N GLN A 165 -24.24 18.69 6.23
CA GLN A 165 -25.55 18.04 6.19
C GLN A 165 -25.48 16.51 6.09
N LEU A 166 -24.50 15.97 5.35
CA LEU A 166 -24.29 14.53 5.25
C LEU A 166 -23.78 13.95 6.56
N HIS A 167 -22.95 14.70 7.29
CA HIS A 167 -22.44 14.33 8.59
C HIS A 167 -23.55 14.30 9.64
N ASP A 168 -24.33 15.37 9.73
CA ASP A 168 -25.43 15.53 10.70
C ASP A 168 -26.51 14.46 10.51
N ARG A 169 -26.85 14.11 9.23
CA ARG A 169 -27.80 13.02 8.97
C ARG A 169 -27.33 11.69 9.51
N ALA A 170 -26.04 11.39 9.34
CA ALA A 170 -25.45 10.15 9.79
C ALA A 170 -25.33 10.07 11.33
N GLU A 171 -25.30 11.19 12.04
CA GLU A 171 -25.34 11.23 13.52
C GLU A 171 -26.77 11.15 14.06
N ASN A 172 -27.73 11.85 13.47
CA ASN A 172 -29.12 11.86 13.93
C ASN A 172 -29.82 10.49 13.77
N GLU A 173 -29.46 9.69 12.77
CA GLU A 173 -29.97 8.32 12.62
C GLU A 173 -29.53 7.38 13.77
N LYS A 174 -28.55 7.78 14.60
CA LYS A 174 -28.10 7.01 15.78
C LYS A 174 -28.82 7.39 17.07
N GLU A 175 -29.45 8.55 17.12
CA GLU A 175 -30.19 9.00 18.31
C GLU A 175 -31.65 8.52 18.32
N ASP A 176 -32.18 8.07 17.18
CA ASP A 176 -33.56 7.58 17.00
C ASP A 176 -33.69 6.05 17.12
N GLU A 177 -32.60 5.28 17.37
CA GLU A 177 -32.62 3.85 17.66
C GLU A 177 -32.37 3.55 19.16
#